data_cee1b1c7c10f66143478cbe060a5c929
#
_entry.id   cee1b1c7c10f66143478cbe060a5c929
#
_cell.length_a   1.000
_cell.length_b   1.000
_cell.length_c   1.000
_cell.angle_alpha   90.00
_cell.angle_beta   90.00
_cell.angle_gamma   90.00
#
_symmetry.space_group_name_H-M   'P 1'
#
loop_
_entity.id
_entity.type
_entity.pdbx_description
1 polymer ?
#
loop_
_entity_poly.entity_id
_entity_poly.type
_entity_poly.pdbx_seq_one_letter_code
_entity_poly.pdbx_strand_id
1 'polypeptide(L)'
;MTSTVLLRSIFYKLGKYKLLIAGVGVAFALLLFFYGRHNRVVYTAKATIFPLTNQSENTLSTSALSGILGIEGTSKSFSSEAAINIVELTMSRNVRQKVAATRLPQFGNKTIAELLIQDINDHSFFWQKKLKMPDDTIALASVGAEILNDYLTAKMSKTEVLEIYFSNANKPLITPITNVLIDKLSQFYIDLKTSKALADYNFTVKKIDSLEGILGRVDKKAIAMQNTTFFTPTDRLEYDLPKENLSMEKSRIVRQRDQSVTNREEATWRLQKATPIISVLDKPTEPFAMSKTSSVLLGIGGFIAGSLICIFFLIAGLLYAFTKAEIYKSLFGDEQ
;
A
#
# COMPACT_ATOMS: atom_id res chain seq x y z
N MET A 1 10.47 -44.36 43.13
CA MET A 1 9.78 -45.05 42.01
C MET A 1 10.71 -45.06 40.81
N THR A 2 10.92 -46.20 40.17
CA THR A 2 11.76 -46.28 38.96
C THR A 2 10.98 -45.73 37.75
N SER A 3 11.67 -45.15 36.77
CA SER A 3 11.04 -44.53 35.54
C SER A 3 10.13 -45.53 34.79
N THR A 4 10.43 -46.81 34.84
CA THR A 4 9.62 -47.90 34.27
C THR A 4 8.25 -48.05 34.94
N VAL A 5 8.18 -47.89 36.27
CA VAL A 5 6.92 -47.94 37.04
C VAL A 5 6.03 -46.71 36.69
N LEU A 6 6.64 -45.54 36.48
CA LEU A 6 5.92 -44.33 36.08
C LEU A 6 5.32 -44.51 34.68
N LEU A 7 6.08 -44.98 33.71
CA LEU A 7 5.56 -45.27 32.35
C LEU A 7 4.38 -46.25 32.38
N ARG A 8 4.50 -47.35 33.15
CA ARG A 8 3.44 -48.34 33.29
C ARG A 8 2.17 -47.74 33.92
N SER A 9 2.31 -46.85 34.91
CA SER A 9 1.17 -46.17 35.54
C SER A 9 0.48 -45.14 34.61
N ILE A 10 1.25 -44.48 33.75
CA ILE A 10 0.70 -43.59 32.71
C ILE A 10 -0.17 -44.37 31.71
N PHE A 11 0.38 -45.46 31.14
CA PHE A 11 -0.35 -46.32 30.21
C PHE A 11 -1.62 -46.91 30.81
N TYR A 12 -1.55 -47.41 32.04
CA TYR A 12 -2.72 -47.93 32.74
C TYR A 12 -3.79 -46.88 32.99
N LYS A 13 -3.40 -45.64 33.35
CA LYS A 13 -4.30 -44.54 33.59
C LYS A 13 -4.94 -44.05 32.30
N LEU A 14 -4.19 -43.96 31.21
CA LEU A 14 -4.70 -43.62 29.86
C LEU A 14 -5.73 -44.68 29.38
N GLY A 15 -5.44 -45.98 29.57
CA GLY A 15 -6.34 -47.04 29.23
C GLY A 15 -7.65 -47.04 30.05
N LYS A 16 -7.58 -46.74 31.36
CA LYS A 16 -8.72 -46.62 32.24
C LYS A 16 -9.65 -45.47 31.87
N TYR A 17 -9.06 -44.31 31.46
CA TYR A 17 -9.81 -43.06 31.15
C TYR A 17 -10.01 -42.86 29.65
N LYS A 18 -9.84 -43.86 28.78
CA LYS A 18 -9.97 -43.76 27.33
C LYS A 18 -11.29 -43.13 26.86
N LEU A 19 -12.43 -43.49 27.52
CA LEU A 19 -13.74 -42.94 27.19
C LEU A 19 -13.87 -41.47 27.58
N LEU A 20 -13.23 -41.04 28.66
CA LEU A 20 -13.22 -39.64 29.07
C LEU A 20 -12.39 -38.82 28.08
N ILE A 21 -11.20 -39.30 27.65
CA ILE A 21 -10.36 -38.66 26.65
C ILE A 21 -11.15 -38.52 25.33
N ALA A 22 -11.80 -39.60 24.89
CA ALA A 22 -12.63 -39.57 23.68
C ALA A 22 -13.80 -38.57 23.83
N GLY A 23 -14.49 -38.56 24.97
CA GLY A 23 -15.61 -37.64 25.24
C GLY A 23 -15.21 -36.17 25.22
N VAL A 24 -14.09 -35.82 25.86
CA VAL A 24 -13.55 -34.44 25.81
C VAL A 24 -13.10 -34.10 24.40
N GLY A 25 -12.45 -35.02 23.68
CA GLY A 25 -12.08 -34.83 22.27
C GLY A 25 -13.30 -34.56 21.38
N VAL A 26 -14.39 -35.32 21.54
CA VAL A 26 -15.61 -35.11 20.79
C VAL A 26 -16.26 -33.77 21.14
N ALA A 27 -16.30 -33.37 22.42
CA ALA A 27 -16.83 -32.09 22.83
C ALA A 27 -16.09 -30.92 22.18
N PHE A 28 -14.76 -30.94 22.17
CA PHE A 28 -13.94 -29.96 21.47
C PHE A 28 -14.11 -30.02 19.95
N ALA A 29 -14.24 -31.20 19.37
CA ALA A 29 -14.53 -31.39 17.96
C ALA A 29 -15.84 -30.72 17.56
N LEU A 30 -16.91 -30.93 18.33
CA LEU A 30 -18.21 -30.32 18.08
C LEU A 30 -18.15 -28.78 18.21
N LEU A 31 -17.49 -28.27 19.25
CA LEU A 31 -17.29 -26.82 19.43
C LEU A 31 -16.60 -26.20 18.24
N LEU A 32 -15.46 -26.75 17.78
CA LEU A 32 -14.72 -26.21 16.64
C LEU A 32 -15.42 -26.47 15.31
N PHE A 33 -16.18 -27.56 15.17
CA PHE A 33 -17.01 -27.82 13.99
C PHE A 33 -18.11 -26.76 13.84
N PHE A 34 -18.86 -26.45 14.92
CA PHE A 34 -19.88 -25.41 14.88
C PHE A 34 -19.29 -24.02 14.67
N TYR A 35 -18.14 -23.73 15.28
CA TYR A 35 -17.38 -22.51 15.01
C TYR A 35 -17.00 -22.39 13.52
N GLY A 36 -16.45 -23.45 12.93
CA GLY A 36 -16.06 -23.45 11.51
C GLY A 36 -17.28 -23.39 10.56
N ARG A 37 -18.42 -23.94 10.96
CA ARG A 37 -19.67 -23.85 10.18
C ARG A 37 -20.24 -22.43 10.14
N HIS A 38 -20.02 -21.66 11.21
CA HIS A 38 -20.45 -20.26 11.31
C HIS A 38 -19.54 -19.29 10.54
N ASN A 39 -18.32 -19.72 10.20
CA ASN A 39 -17.40 -18.89 9.43
C ASN A 39 -17.97 -18.62 8.04
N ARG A 40 -17.87 -17.37 7.62
CA ARG A 40 -18.35 -16.86 6.33
C ARG A 40 -17.46 -17.32 5.18
N VAL A 41 -18.06 -17.42 4.02
CA VAL A 41 -17.31 -17.54 2.76
C VAL A 41 -16.63 -16.21 2.49
N VAL A 42 -15.34 -16.24 2.25
CA VAL A 42 -14.55 -15.08 1.82
C VAL A 42 -14.41 -15.15 0.30
N TYR A 43 -14.78 -14.08 -0.36
CA TYR A 43 -14.66 -13.92 -1.79
C TYR A 43 -13.41 -13.07 -2.07
N THR A 44 -12.60 -13.51 -3.03
CA THR A 44 -11.37 -12.79 -3.43
C THR A 44 -11.48 -12.38 -4.89
N ALA A 45 -11.44 -11.09 -5.14
CA ALA A 45 -11.26 -10.54 -6.47
C ALA A 45 -9.79 -10.42 -6.81
N LYS A 46 -9.45 -10.69 -8.06
CA LYS A 46 -8.14 -10.45 -8.65
C LYS A 46 -8.28 -9.34 -9.69
N ALA A 47 -7.42 -8.34 -9.62
CA ALA A 47 -7.23 -7.36 -10.67
C ALA A 47 -5.77 -7.33 -11.09
N THR A 48 -5.52 -7.09 -12.37
CA THR A 48 -4.16 -7.02 -12.91
C THR A 48 -3.93 -5.68 -13.59
N ILE A 49 -2.81 -5.04 -13.24
CA ILE A 49 -2.44 -3.72 -13.74
C ILE A 49 -1.03 -3.81 -14.33
N PHE A 50 -0.87 -3.24 -15.52
CA PHE A 50 0.41 -3.12 -16.17
C PHE A 50 0.82 -1.63 -16.28
N PRO A 51 1.85 -1.19 -15.54
CA PRO A 51 2.37 0.16 -15.69
C PRO A 51 3.23 0.22 -16.96
N LEU A 52 2.71 0.87 -18.00
CA LEU A 52 3.47 1.19 -19.20
C LEU A 52 4.36 2.41 -18.89
N THR A 53 5.61 2.17 -18.56
CA THR A 53 6.60 3.24 -18.47
C THR A 53 7.27 3.40 -19.82
N ASN A 54 7.35 4.63 -20.33
CA ASN A 54 8.02 4.95 -21.60
C ASN A 54 9.55 4.82 -21.44
N GLN A 55 10.03 3.65 -20.98
CA GLN A 55 11.45 3.40 -20.72
C GLN A 55 12.25 2.96 -21.97
N SER A 56 11.63 2.94 -23.16
CA SER A 56 12.26 2.30 -24.33
C SER A 56 13.44 3.07 -24.94
N GLU A 57 13.75 4.30 -24.56
CA GLU A 57 14.82 5.05 -25.21
C GLU A 57 16.17 5.04 -24.49
N ASN A 58 16.21 4.85 -23.17
CA ASN A 58 17.50 4.81 -22.45
C ASN A 58 18.18 3.44 -22.49
N THR A 59 17.44 2.37 -22.77
CA THR A 59 18.00 1.02 -22.88
C THR A 59 18.69 0.77 -24.21
N LEU A 60 18.24 1.38 -25.31
CA LEU A 60 18.85 1.22 -26.62
C LEU A 60 20.22 1.93 -26.72
N SER A 61 20.36 3.13 -26.14
CA SER A 61 21.65 3.84 -26.15
C SER A 61 22.67 3.23 -25.20
N THR A 62 22.22 2.76 -24.02
CA THR A 62 23.10 2.14 -23.02
C THR A 62 23.46 0.70 -23.39
N SER A 63 22.53 -0.06 -23.96
CA SER A 63 22.80 -1.43 -24.40
C SER A 63 23.68 -1.49 -25.66
N ALA A 64 23.56 -0.52 -26.59
CA ALA A 64 24.45 -0.40 -27.72
C ALA A 64 25.86 0.00 -27.29
N LEU A 65 26.01 0.92 -26.32
CA LEU A 65 27.29 1.32 -25.74
C LEU A 65 27.92 0.22 -24.88
N SER A 66 27.13 -0.49 -24.07
CA SER A 66 27.62 -1.59 -23.23
C SER A 66 28.04 -2.81 -24.07
N GLY A 67 27.36 -3.06 -25.21
CA GLY A 67 27.76 -4.08 -26.16
C GLY A 67 29.10 -3.78 -26.84
N ILE A 68 29.41 -2.52 -27.09
CA ILE A 68 30.69 -2.09 -27.69
C ILE A 68 31.83 -2.10 -26.65
N LEU A 69 31.52 -1.80 -25.38
CA LEU A 69 32.50 -1.69 -24.28
C LEU A 69 32.71 -3.01 -23.52
N GLY A 70 31.98 -4.07 -23.86
CA GLY A 70 32.11 -5.38 -23.20
C GLY A 70 31.75 -5.38 -21.71
N ILE A 71 31.04 -4.33 -21.25
CA ILE A 71 30.55 -4.23 -19.89
C ILE A 71 29.13 -4.83 -19.88
N GLU A 72 28.95 -5.98 -19.25
CA GLU A 72 27.62 -6.53 -18.96
C GLU A 72 26.88 -5.55 -18.03
N GLY A 73 26.28 -4.54 -18.67
CA GLY A 73 25.42 -3.59 -17.98
C GLY A 73 24.17 -4.32 -17.51
N THR A 74 24.06 -4.49 -16.22
CA THR A 74 22.88 -5.00 -15.53
C THR A 74 21.69 -4.07 -15.79
N SER A 75 21.04 -4.24 -16.93
CA SER A 75 19.79 -3.53 -17.30
C SER A 75 18.56 -3.99 -16.47
N LYS A 76 18.78 -4.82 -15.45
CA LYS A 76 17.71 -5.38 -14.59
C LYS A 76 17.30 -4.51 -13.42
N SER A 77 18.02 -3.42 -13.09
CA SER A 77 17.77 -2.68 -11.85
C SER A 77 16.62 -1.67 -11.93
N PHE A 78 16.30 -1.15 -13.12
CA PHE A 78 15.27 -0.11 -13.23
C PHE A 78 13.83 -0.64 -13.29
N SER A 79 13.60 -1.78 -13.92
CA SER A 79 12.27 -2.38 -13.98
C SER A 79 11.86 -3.00 -12.64
N SER A 80 12.79 -3.64 -11.93
CA SER A 80 12.50 -4.24 -10.63
C SER A 80 12.28 -3.20 -9.52
N GLU A 81 13.02 -2.08 -9.55
CA GLU A 81 12.80 -0.97 -8.59
C GLU A 81 11.48 -0.25 -8.83
N ALA A 82 11.09 -0.03 -10.08
CA ALA A 82 9.78 0.54 -10.41
C ALA A 82 8.65 -0.43 -10.03
N ALA A 83 8.87 -1.72 -10.17
CA ALA A 83 7.94 -2.77 -9.81
C ALA A 83 7.74 -2.89 -8.28
N ILE A 84 8.83 -2.89 -7.52
CA ILE A 84 8.80 -2.90 -6.05
C ILE A 84 8.06 -1.66 -5.54
N ASN A 85 8.37 -0.49 -6.08
CA ASN A 85 7.72 0.75 -5.69
C ASN A 85 6.20 0.72 -5.89
N ILE A 86 5.67 0.11 -6.95
CA ILE A 86 4.22 0.08 -7.18
C ILE A 86 3.50 -0.89 -6.23
N VAL A 87 4.11 -1.99 -5.83
CA VAL A 87 3.57 -2.90 -4.81
C VAL A 87 3.52 -2.20 -3.46
N GLU A 88 4.61 -1.55 -3.05
CA GLU A 88 4.67 -0.78 -1.81
C GLU A 88 3.69 0.39 -1.82
N LEU A 89 3.54 1.07 -2.97
CA LEU A 89 2.54 2.12 -3.15
C LEU A 89 1.12 1.61 -2.95
N THR A 90 0.79 0.43 -3.51
CA THR A 90 -0.52 -0.20 -3.36
C THR A 90 -0.82 -0.48 -1.88
N MET A 91 0.18 -0.93 -1.13
CA MET A 91 0.07 -1.24 0.30
C MET A 91 0.28 0.00 1.19
N SER A 92 0.57 1.16 0.61
CA SER A 92 0.85 2.37 1.38
C SER A 92 -0.40 2.85 2.14
N ARG A 93 -0.17 3.39 3.35
CA ARG A 93 -1.23 3.97 4.17
C ARG A 93 -1.95 5.11 3.43
N ASN A 94 -1.22 5.92 2.66
CA ASN A 94 -1.78 7.06 1.93
C ASN A 94 -2.83 6.62 0.89
N VAL A 95 -2.51 5.61 0.06
CA VAL A 95 -3.46 5.08 -0.92
C VAL A 95 -4.67 4.48 -0.22
N ARG A 96 -4.46 3.65 0.81
CA ARG A 96 -5.55 3.02 1.57
C ARG A 96 -6.45 4.05 2.27
N GLN A 97 -5.91 5.14 2.81
CA GLN A 97 -6.71 6.23 3.39
C GLN A 97 -7.56 6.94 2.35
N LYS A 98 -6.99 7.24 1.16
CA LYS A 98 -7.74 7.83 0.05
C LYS A 98 -8.87 6.92 -0.43
N VAL A 99 -8.62 5.61 -0.49
CA VAL A 99 -9.65 4.60 -0.82
C VAL A 99 -10.72 4.58 0.26
N ALA A 100 -10.34 4.46 1.53
CA ALA A 100 -11.25 4.41 2.67
C ALA A 100 -12.14 5.64 2.80
N ALA A 101 -11.62 6.84 2.46
CA ALA A 101 -12.36 8.09 2.46
C ALA A 101 -13.31 8.26 1.25
N THR A 102 -13.19 7.43 0.22
CA THR A 102 -14.01 7.55 -0.99
C THR A 102 -15.45 7.12 -0.69
N ARG A 103 -16.42 7.90 -1.17
CA ARG A 103 -17.85 7.63 -1.03
C ARG A 103 -18.36 6.81 -2.21
N LEU A 104 -19.23 5.86 -1.93
CA LEU A 104 -19.86 5.00 -2.93
C LEU A 104 -21.34 5.38 -3.09
N PRO A 105 -21.74 5.99 -4.21
CA PRO A 105 -23.14 6.42 -4.46
C PRO A 105 -24.13 5.26 -4.39
N GLN A 106 -23.74 4.07 -4.86
CA GLN A 106 -24.57 2.87 -4.89
C GLN A 106 -24.87 2.29 -3.49
N PHE A 107 -24.16 2.74 -2.44
CA PHE A 107 -24.37 2.34 -1.04
C PHE A 107 -24.84 3.50 -0.17
N GLY A 108 -25.70 4.38 -0.71
CA GLY A 108 -26.23 5.52 0.04
C GLY A 108 -25.20 6.60 0.33
N ASN A 109 -24.23 6.79 -0.54
CA ASN A 109 -23.17 7.80 -0.44
C ASN A 109 -22.30 7.66 0.84
N LYS A 110 -22.25 6.45 1.41
CA LYS A 110 -21.35 6.14 2.54
C LYS A 110 -19.92 5.99 2.09
N THR A 111 -18.99 6.29 2.99
CA THR A 111 -17.56 6.04 2.75
C THR A 111 -17.25 4.55 2.80
N ILE A 112 -16.19 4.12 2.10
CA ILE A 112 -15.73 2.73 2.15
C ILE A 112 -15.38 2.33 3.59
N ALA A 113 -14.80 3.24 4.37
CA ALA A 113 -14.51 3.01 5.80
C ALA A 113 -15.78 2.69 6.60
N GLU A 114 -16.86 3.47 6.42
CA GLU A 114 -18.16 3.22 7.08
C GLU A 114 -18.72 1.86 6.72
N LEU A 115 -18.68 1.51 5.43
CA LEU A 115 -19.20 0.23 4.94
C LEU A 115 -18.43 -0.97 5.50
N LEU A 116 -17.10 -0.87 5.58
CA LEU A 116 -16.26 -1.93 6.15
C LEU A 116 -16.46 -2.08 7.66
N ILE A 117 -16.54 -0.97 8.40
CA ILE A 117 -16.80 -0.98 9.85
C ILE A 117 -18.20 -1.55 10.12
N GLN A 118 -19.19 -1.17 9.32
CA GLN A 118 -20.55 -1.69 9.44
C GLN A 118 -20.57 -3.20 9.17
N ASP A 119 -19.94 -3.68 8.09
CA ASP A 119 -19.88 -5.11 7.78
C ASP A 119 -19.21 -5.94 8.89
N ILE A 120 -18.13 -5.43 9.49
CA ILE A 120 -17.47 -6.08 10.63
C ILE A 120 -18.39 -6.09 11.85
N ASN A 121 -19.04 -4.98 12.18
CA ASN A 121 -19.90 -4.87 13.35
C ASN A 121 -21.18 -5.70 13.26
N ASP A 122 -21.78 -5.80 12.08
CA ASP A 122 -22.98 -6.60 11.83
C ASP A 122 -22.72 -8.10 11.98
N HIS A 123 -21.46 -8.52 11.85
CA HIS A 123 -21.07 -9.91 11.89
C HIS A 123 -20.11 -10.25 13.05
N SER A 124 -19.86 -9.28 13.94
CA SER A 124 -19.08 -9.52 15.15
C SER A 124 -19.81 -10.48 16.10
N PHE A 125 -19.07 -11.39 16.74
CA PHE A 125 -19.63 -12.28 17.75
C PHE A 125 -20.04 -11.50 19.00
N PHE A 126 -21.01 -12.00 19.79
CA PHE A 126 -21.57 -11.26 20.94
C PHE A 126 -20.54 -10.87 22.00
N TRP A 127 -19.40 -11.56 22.11
CA TRP A 127 -18.28 -11.21 23.01
C TRP A 127 -17.22 -10.32 22.37
N GLN A 128 -17.28 -10.08 21.05
CA GLN A 128 -16.35 -9.20 20.39
C GLN A 128 -16.78 -7.74 20.56
N LYS A 129 -15.82 -6.89 20.92
CA LYS A 129 -16.08 -5.46 21.03
C LYS A 129 -16.33 -4.87 19.65
N LYS A 130 -17.50 -4.26 19.46
CA LYS A 130 -17.81 -3.54 18.21
C LYS A 130 -16.83 -2.40 17.98
N LEU A 131 -16.41 -2.24 16.73
CA LEU A 131 -15.57 -1.12 16.31
C LEU A 131 -16.38 0.17 16.43
N LYS A 132 -15.86 1.14 17.17
CA LYS A 132 -16.45 2.48 17.21
C LYS A 132 -16.21 3.18 15.89
N MET A 133 -17.25 3.82 15.37
CA MET A 133 -17.15 4.67 14.19
C MET A 133 -16.70 6.06 14.67
N PRO A 134 -15.51 6.54 14.24
CA PRO A 134 -15.06 7.89 14.58
C PRO A 134 -15.93 8.95 13.89
N ASP A 135 -16.20 10.06 14.59
CA ASP A 135 -16.94 11.21 14.02
C ASP A 135 -16.03 12.03 13.07
N ASP A 136 -14.73 12.02 13.32
CA ASP A 136 -13.75 12.70 12.47
C ASP A 136 -13.46 11.90 11.21
N THR A 137 -13.56 12.56 10.07
CA THR A 137 -13.35 11.97 8.73
C THR A 137 -11.93 11.44 8.53
N ILE A 138 -10.92 12.09 9.12
CA ILE A 138 -9.52 11.66 9.02
C ILE A 138 -9.28 10.40 9.85
N ALA A 139 -9.82 10.39 11.07
CA ALA A 139 -9.75 9.22 11.94
C ALA A 139 -10.52 8.03 11.35
N LEU A 140 -11.70 8.27 10.78
CA LEU A 140 -12.49 7.27 10.07
C LEU A 140 -11.73 6.66 8.89
N ALA A 141 -11.12 7.50 8.05
CA ALA A 141 -10.29 7.05 6.93
C ALA A 141 -9.07 6.25 7.39
N SER A 142 -8.47 6.61 8.53
CA SER A 142 -7.34 5.89 9.11
C SER A 142 -7.73 4.49 9.59
N VAL A 143 -8.87 4.36 10.29
CA VAL A 143 -9.41 3.05 10.72
C VAL A 143 -9.77 2.20 9.49
N GLY A 144 -10.44 2.79 8.50
CA GLY A 144 -10.75 2.10 7.24
C GLY A 144 -9.51 1.63 6.49
N ALA A 145 -8.42 2.40 6.51
CA ALA A 145 -7.15 2.02 5.90
C ALA A 145 -6.46 0.84 6.62
N GLU A 146 -6.62 0.72 7.93
CA GLU A 146 -6.14 -0.44 8.68
C GLU A 146 -6.96 -1.69 8.36
N ILE A 147 -8.26 -1.57 8.31
CA ILE A 147 -9.14 -2.66 7.90
C ILE A 147 -8.78 -3.11 6.47
N LEU A 148 -8.60 -2.17 5.54
CA LEU A 148 -8.19 -2.50 4.16
C LEU A 148 -6.85 -3.24 4.10
N ASN A 149 -5.92 -2.99 5.01
CA ASN A 149 -4.64 -3.68 5.06
C ASN A 149 -4.79 -5.20 5.25
N ASP A 150 -5.76 -5.62 6.04
CA ASP A 150 -6.00 -7.04 6.35
C ASP A 150 -6.67 -7.78 5.17
N TYR A 151 -7.39 -7.04 4.33
CA TYR A 151 -8.14 -7.60 3.20
C TYR A 151 -7.46 -7.42 1.85
N LEU A 152 -6.36 -6.65 1.80
CA LEU A 152 -5.64 -6.31 0.58
C LEU A 152 -4.30 -7.04 0.51
N THR A 153 -4.01 -7.63 -0.64
CA THR A 153 -2.68 -8.19 -0.94
C THR A 153 -2.28 -7.74 -2.34
N ALA A 154 -1.07 -7.22 -2.47
CA ALA A 154 -0.50 -6.85 -3.76
C ALA A 154 0.82 -7.59 -3.97
N LYS A 155 1.04 -8.11 -5.17
CA LYS A 155 2.28 -8.78 -5.55
C LYS A 155 2.60 -8.54 -7.01
N MET A 156 3.88 -8.63 -7.35
CA MET A 156 4.33 -8.60 -8.72
C MET A 156 4.39 -10.02 -9.29
N SER A 157 3.79 -10.20 -10.46
CA SER A 157 3.90 -11.44 -11.22
C SER A 157 5.31 -11.58 -11.82
N LYS A 158 5.68 -12.79 -12.23
CA LYS A 158 6.94 -13.04 -12.98
C LYS A 158 7.01 -12.28 -14.31
N THR A 159 5.87 -11.88 -14.83
CA THR A 159 5.73 -11.10 -16.08
C THR A 159 5.66 -9.59 -15.84
N GLU A 160 6.09 -9.12 -14.66
CA GLU A 160 6.10 -7.70 -14.27
C GLU A 160 4.71 -7.03 -14.26
N VAL A 161 3.66 -7.84 -14.10
CA VAL A 161 2.28 -7.37 -13.95
C VAL A 161 1.96 -7.26 -12.45
N LEU A 162 1.40 -6.13 -12.02
CA LEU A 162 0.90 -5.96 -10.67
C LEU A 162 -0.42 -6.70 -10.50
N GLU A 163 -0.43 -7.68 -9.63
CA GLU A 163 -1.63 -8.40 -9.21
C GLU A 163 -2.12 -7.86 -7.87
N ILE A 164 -3.35 -7.40 -7.83
CA ILE A 164 -4.03 -6.91 -6.65
C ILE A 164 -5.13 -7.91 -6.28
N TYR A 165 -5.11 -8.36 -5.04
CA TYR A 165 -6.12 -9.25 -4.47
C TYR A 165 -6.84 -8.52 -3.36
N PHE A 166 -8.15 -8.40 -3.49
CA PHE A 166 -9.01 -7.87 -2.43
C PHE A 166 -9.99 -8.94 -1.99
N SER A 167 -10.00 -9.26 -0.70
CA SER A 167 -10.80 -10.32 -0.11
C SER A 167 -11.80 -9.73 0.85
N ASN A 168 -13.09 -10.08 0.72
CA ASN A 168 -14.13 -9.68 1.67
C ASN A 168 -15.24 -10.74 1.73
N ALA A 169 -15.94 -10.86 2.86
CA ALA A 169 -17.09 -11.73 2.99
C ALA A 169 -18.36 -11.13 2.37
N ASN A 170 -18.40 -9.80 2.20
CA ASN A 170 -19.52 -9.09 1.57
C ASN A 170 -19.27 -8.93 0.06
N LYS A 171 -19.81 -9.86 -0.73
CA LYS A 171 -19.63 -9.94 -2.18
C LYS A 171 -19.94 -8.63 -2.94
N PRO A 172 -21.05 -7.91 -2.67
CA PRO A 172 -21.37 -6.62 -3.33
C PRO A 172 -20.31 -5.53 -3.17
N LEU A 173 -19.50 -5.54 -2.09
CA LEU A 173 -18.49 -4.52 -1.83
C LEU A 173 -17.19 -4.73 -2.63
N ILE A 174 -16.94 -5.94 -3.13
CA ILE A 174 -15.64 -6.32 -3.70
C ILE A 174 -15.31 -5.52 -4.95
N THR A 175 -16.15 -5.57 -5.96
CA THR A 175 -15.91 -4.88 -7.25
C THR A 175 -15.77 -3.36 -7.08
N PRO A 176 -16.69 -2.66 -6.37
CA PRO A 176 -16.58 -1.21 -6.19
C PRO A 176 -15.31 -0.79 -5.45
N ILE A 177 -14.97 -1.48 -4.36
CA ILE A 177 -13.77 -1.14 -3.57
C ILE A 177 -12.50 -1.39 -4.39
N THR A 178 -12.43 -2.52 -5.11
CA THR A 178 -11.26 -2.83 -5.94
C THR A 178 -11.11 -1.83 -7.08
N ASN A 179 -12.20 -1.39 -7.73
CA ASN A 179 -12.14 -0.36 -8.77
C ASN A 179 -11.64 0.98 -8.20
N VAL A 180 -12.17 1.42 -7.07
CA VAL A 180 -11.70 2.65 -6.40
C VAL A 180 -10.22 2.53 -6.02
N LEU A 181 -9.78 1.36 -5.56
CA LEU A 181 -8.37 1.11 -5.25
C LEU A 181 -7.48 1.28 -6.48
N ILE A 182 -7.88 0.69 -7.62
CA ILE A 182 -7.17 0.83 -8.90
C ILE A 182 -7.08 2.30 -9.32
N ASP A 183 -8.19 3.03 -9.25
CA ASP A 183 -8.24 4.44 -9.63
C ASP A 183 -7.35 5.31 -8.73
N LYS A 184 -7.44 5.13 -7.41
CA LYS A 184 -6.64 5.91 -6.45
C LYS A 184 -5.15 5.57 -6.51
N LEU A 185 -4.81 4.29 -6.72
CA LEU A 185 -3.44 3.86 -6.96
C LEU A 185 -2.88 4.48 -8.24
N SER A 186 -3.66 4.43 -9.34
CA SER A 186 -3.27 4.98 -10.63
C SER A 186 -3.01 6.48 -10.54
N GLN A 187 -3.92 7.24 -9.93
CA GLN A 187 -3.75 8.67 -9.70
C GLN A 187 -2.49 8.95 -8.88
N PHE A 188 -2.32 8.23 -7.76
CA PHE A 188 -1.18 8.46 -6.88
C PHE A 188 0.16 8.13 -7.54
N TYR A 189 0.22 7.08 -8.34
CA TYR A 189 1.41 6.71 -9.10
C TYR A 189 1.77 7.76 -10.17
N ILE A 190 0.76 8.26 -10.92
CA ILE A 190 0.94 9.33 -11.91
C ILE A 190 1.44 10.59 -11.21
N ASP A 191 0.79 11.04 -10.13
CA ASP A 191 1.18 12.22 -9.36
C ASP A 191 2.63 12.12 -8.86
N LEU A 192 3.02 10.96 -8.35
CA LEU A 192 4.37 10.73 -7.85
C LEU A 192 5.42 10.80 -8.97
N LYS A 193 5.15 10.18 -10.11
CA LYS A 193 6.08 10.14 -11.26
C LYS A 193 6.20 11.50 -11.95
N THR A 194 5.13 12.27 -12.00
CA THR A 194 5.11 13.56 -12.68
C THR A 194 5.47 14.75 -11.78
N SER A 195 5.47 14.59 -10.46
CA SER A 195 5.63 15.68 -9.48
C SER A 195 6.84 16.56 -9.75
N LYS A 196 8.01 15.96 -10.04
CA LYS A 196 9.24 16.70 -10.31
C LYS A 196 9.14 17.46 -11.64
N ALA A 197 8.72 16.79 -12.71
CA ALA A 197 8.57 17.41 -14.02
C ALA A 197 7.52 18.53 -14.02
N LEU A 198 6.44 18.37 -13.26
CA LEU A 198 5.43 19.41 -13.07
C LEU A 198 5.98 20.60 -12.29
N ALA A 199 6.81 20.36 -11.26
CA ALA A 199 7.48 21.43 -10.53
C ALA A 199 8.44 22.23 -11.42
N ASP A 200 9.22 21.53 -12.25
CA ASP A 200 10.12 22.16 -13.22
C ASP A 200 9.34 23.00 -14.25
N TYR A 201 8.24 22.48 -14.79
CA TYR A 201 7.36 23.20 -15.69
C TYR A 201 6.78 24.47 -15.03
N ASN A 202 6.22 24.36 -13.84
CA ASN A 202 5.64 25.47 -13.12
C ASN A 202 6.70 26.54 -12.77
N PHE A 203 7.93 26.13 -12.45
CA PHE A 203 9.04 27.06 -12.23
C PHE A 203 9.35 27.86 -13.50
N THR A 204 9.44 27.21 -14.66
CA THR A 204 9.73 27.91 -15.93
C THR A 204 8.61 28.88 -16.33
N VAL A 205 7.33 28.50 -16.13
CA VAL A 205 6.18 29.40 -16.36
C VAL A 205 6.28 30.65 -15.47
N LYS A 206 6.44 30.48 -14.15
CA LYS A 206 6.59 31.62 -13.22
C LYS A 206 7.78 32.52 -13.56
N LYS A 207 8.87 31.94 -14.05
CA LYS A 207 10.05 32.72 -14.48
C LYS A 207 9.76 33.57 -15.69
N ILE A 208 9.02 33.04 -16.68
CA ILE A 208 8.58 33.80 -17.86
C ILE A 208 7.68 34.95 -17.44
N ASP A 209 6.64 34.69 -16.64
CA ASP A 209 5.73 35.72 -16.14
C ASP A 209 6.48 36.85 -15.41
N SER A 210 7.46 36.48 -14.59
CA SER A 210 8.31 37.44 -13.89
C SER A 210 9.14 38.29 -14.87
N LEU A 211 9.75 37.68 -15.88
CA LEU A 211 10.54 38.37 -16.89
C LEU A 211 9.68 39.29 -17.76
N GLU A 212 8.46 38.88 -18.13
CA GLU A 212 7.50 39.73 -18.84
C GLU A 212 7.04 40.92 -17.99
N GLY A 213 6.83 40.70 -16.69
CA GLY A 213 6.55 41.80 -15.75
C GLY A 213 7.71 42.80 -15.63
N ILE A 214 8.97 42.32 -15.66
CA ILE A 214 10.16 43.19 -15.67
C ILE A 214 10.25 43.94 -16.99
N LEU A 215 10.03 43.24 -18.13
CA LEU A 215 10.06 43.83 -19.46
C LEU A 215 9.03 44.96 -19.58
N GLY A 216 7.80 44.75 -19.10
CA GLY A 216 6.80 45.83 -19.07
C GLY A 216 7.18 47.04 -18.24
N ARG A 217 7.93 46.85 -17.13
CA ARG A 217 8.49 47.99 -16.36
C ARG A 217 9.59 48.73 -17.12
N VAL A 218 10.49 47.99 -17.78
CA VAL A 218 11.56 48.57 -18.59
C VAL A 218 10.98 49.34 -19.77
N ASP A 219 9.94 48.82 -20.45
CA ASP A 219 9.24 49.51 -21.55
C ASP A 219 8.59 50.81 -21.09
N LYS A 220 7.93 50.80 -19.91
CA LYS A 220 7.36 52.02 -19.33
C LYS A 220 8.45 53.07 -19.03
N LYS A 221 9.62 52.67 -18.52
CA LYS A 221 10.76 53.54 -18.31
C LYS A 221 11.31 54.12 -19.63
N ALA A 222 11.38 53.28 -20.68
CA ALA A 222 11.85 53.73 -22.00
C ALA A 222 10.90 54.78 -22.61
N ILE A 223 9.60 54.54 -22.51
CA ILE A 223 8.60 55.53 -22.97
C ILE A 223 8.66 56.84 -22.18
N ALA A 224 8.79 56.77 -20.84
CA ALA A 224 8.92 57.96 -20.01
C ALA A 224 10.18 58.76 -20.36
N MET A 225 11.30 58.08 -20.56
CA MET A 225 12.59 58.72 -20.93
C MET A 225 12.50 59.33 -22.35
N GLN A 226 11.84 58.70 -23.29
CA GLN A 226 11.63 59.24 -24.62
C GLN A 226 10.79 60.54 -24.56
N ASN A 227 9.75 60.54 -23.74
CA ASN A 227 8.89 61.73 -23.58
C ASN A 227 9.61 62.92 -22.92
N THR A 228 10.53 62.67 -21.98
CA THR A 228 11.30 63.73 -21.31
C THR A 228 12.45 64.30 -22.15
N THR A 229 12.93 63.52 -23.14
CA THR A 229 14.06 63.94 -24.00
C THR A 229 13.61 64.48 -25.37
N PHE A 230 12.30 64.62 -25.65
CA PHE A 230 11.78 65.04 -26.95
C PHE A 230 12.18 66.47 -27.34
N PHE A 231 12.50 67.34 -26.38
CA PHE A 231 12.88 68.74 -26.58
C PHE A 231 14.32 69.09 -26.23
N THR A 232 15.17 68.12 -25.97
CA THR A 232 16.57 68.34 -25.61
C THR A 232 17.51 68.14 -26.79
N PRO A 233 18.59 69.01 -26.95
CA PRO A 233 19.56 68.79 -28.03
C PRO A 233 20.25 67.44 -27.89
N THR A 234 20.31 66.71 -29.03
CA THR A 234 20.72 65.30 -29.14
C THR A 234 22.19 65.01 -28.91
N ASP A 235 23.03 65.98 -28.60
CA ASP A 235 24.48 65.85 -28.51
C ASP A 235 25.07 65.76 -27.10
N ARG A 236 24.26 65.45 -26.08
CA ARG A 236 24.77 65.30 -24.70
C ARG A 236 24.81 63.83 -24.28
N LEU A 237 26.02 63.32 -24.06
CA LEU A 237 26.30 61.99 -23.51
C LEU A 237 25.47 61.60 -22.27
N GLU A 238 25.07 62.60 -21.45
CA GLU A 238 24.24 62.43 -20.26
C GLU A 238 22.87 61.85 -20.55
N TYR A 239 22.31 62.03 -21.78
CA TYR A 239 21.01 61.50 -22.19
C TYR A 239 21.11 60.22 -23.01
N ASP A 240 22.22 59.97 -23.70
CA ASP A 240 22.42 58.78 -24.53
C ASP A 240 22.84 57.56 -23.69
N LEU A 241 23.70 57.72 -22.69
CA LEU A 241 24.11 56.62 -21.82
C LEU A 241 22.96 55.93 -21.09
N PRO A 242 21.95 56.64 -20.49
CA PRO A 242 20.82 55.98 -19.88
C PRO A 242 19.91 55.26 -20.87
N LYS A 243 19.74 55.76 -22.11
CA LYS A 243 18.99 55.09 -23.17
C LYS A 243 19.67 53.80 -23.63
N GLU A 244 20.98 53.88 -23.83
CA GLU A 244 21.79 52.72 -24.22
C GLU A 244 21.78 51.63 -23.15
N ASN A 245 21.98 51.99 -21.86
CA ASN A 245 21.89 51.09 -20.73
C ASN A 245 20.51 50.43 -20.64
N LEU A 246 19.42 51.18 -20.84
CA LEU A 246 18.06 50.64 -20.81
C LEU A 246 17.79 49.69 -21.98
N SER A 247 18.34 50.00 -23.18
CA SER A 247 18.28 49.14 -24.37
C SER A 247 19.03 47.84 -24.16
N MET A 248 20.24 47.91 -23.57
CA MET A 248 21.03 46.72 -23.21
C MET A 248 20.29 45.86 -22.16
N GLU A 249 19.71 46.50 -21.13
CA GLU A 249 18.91 45.82 -20.11
C GLU A 249 17.71 45.10 -20.73
N LYS A 250 16.97 45.79 -21.59
CA LYS A 250 15.85 45.19 -22.35
C LYS A 250 16.29 44.01 -23.17
N SER A 251 17.37 44.13 -23.95
CA SER A 251 17.92 43.06 -24.77
C SER A 251 18.37 41.86 -23.94
N ARG A 252 18.92 42.09 -22.74
CA ARG A 252 19.28 41.03 -21.81
C ARG A 252 18.05 40.27 -21.30
N ILE A 253 16.99 40.99 -20.90
CA ILE A 253 15.76 40.40 -20.39
C ILE A 253 15.04 39.64 -21.47
N VAL A 254 14.98 40.16 -22.72
CA VAL A 254 14.40 39.45 -23.86
C VAL A 254 15.12 38.12 -24.10
N ARG A 255 16.45 38.12 -24.14
CA ARG A 255 17.23 36.88 -24.29
C ARG A 255 16.97 35.87 -23.16
N GLN A 256 16.87 36.36 -21.90
CA GLN A 256 16.53 35.48 -20.76
C GLN A 256 15.12 34.93 -20.86
N ARG A 257 14.15 35.73 -21.32
CA ARG A 257 12.78 35.28 -21.59
C ARG A 257 12.76 34.19 -22.68
N ASP A 258 13.41 34.43 -23.81
CA ASP A 258 13.43 33.50 -24.93
C ASP A 258 14.10 32.16 -24.54
N GLN A 259 15.21 32.21 -23.77
CA GLN A 259 15.80 31.03 -23.18
C GLN A 259 14.84 30.30 -22.21
N SER A 260 14.07 31.06 -21.44
CA SER A 260 13.09 30.48 -20.51
C SER A 260 11.88 29.86 -21.24
N VAL A 261 11.50 30.40 -22.40
CA VAL A 261 10.48 29.81 -23.29
C VAL A 261 10.97 28.46 -23.82
N THR A 262 12.20 28.38 -24.31
CA THR A 262 12.79 27.10 -24.75
C THR A 262 12.85 26.09 -23.59
N ASN A 263 13.27 26.54 -22.41
CA ASN A 263 13.27 25.66 -21.22
C ASN A 263 11.86 25.18 -20.83
N ARG A 264 10.84 26.00 -21.00
CA ARG A 264 9.44 25.60 -20.77
C ARG A 264 9.01 24.53 -21.78
N GLU A 265 9.34 24.66 -23.04
CA GLU A 265 9.02 23.63 -24.06
C GLU A 265 9.70 22.31 -23.72
N GLU A 266 10.96 22.34 -23.32
CA GLU A 266 11.68 21.16 -22.86
C GLU A 266 11.06 20.57 -21.59
N ALA A 267 10.66 21.40 -20.62
CA ALA A 267 9.96 20.94 -19.41
C ALA A 267 8.60 20.33 -19.73
N THR A 268 7.85 20.88 -20.70
CA THR A 268 6.59 20.33 -21.21
C THR A 268 6.81 18.94 -21.79
N TRP A 269 7.82 18.79 -22.63
CA TRP A 269 8.15 17.50 -23.23
C TRP A 269 8.56 16.47 -22.17
N ARG A 270 9.40 16.88 -21.18
CA ARG A 270 9.76 16.01 -20.05
C ARG A 270 8.54 15.60 -19.23
N LEU A 271 7.57 16.52 -19.01
CA LEU A 271 6.35 16.23 -18.28
C LEU A 271 5.48 15.20 -19.04
N GLN A 272 5.31 15.37 -20.35
CA GLN A 272 4.61 14.40 -21.20
C GLN A 272 5.29 13.02 -21.18
N LYS A 273 6.61 12.98 -21.30
CA LYS A 273 7.38 11.74 -21.25
C LYS A 273 7.36 11.07 -19.86
N ALA A 274 7.32 11.85 -18.79
CA ALA A 274 7.28 11.34 -17.42
C ALA A 274 5.88 10.81 -17.03
N THR A 275 4.82 11.15 -17.78
CA THR A 275 3.46 10.70 -17.47
C THR A 275 3.29 9.23 -17.85
N PRO A 276 3.20 8.31 -16.86
CA PRO A 276 3.04 6.89 -17.15
C PRO A 276 1.64 6.59 -17.64
N ILE A 277 1.52 5.60 -18.51
CA ILE A 277 0.23 5.05 -18.92
C ILE A 277 -0.02 3.81 -18.07
N ILE A 278 -1.12 3.79 -17.34
CA ILE A 278 -1.54 2.64 -16.54
C ILE A 278 -2.64 1.92 -17.30
N SER A 279 -2.38 0.67 -17.66
CA SER A 279 -3.36 -0.18 -18.33
C SER A 279 -3.90 -1.22 -17.34
N VAL A 280 -5.22 -1.25 -17.16
CA VAL A 280 -5.90 -2.31 -16.41
C VAL A 280 -6.13 -3.47 -17.37
N LEU A 281 -5.41 -4.58 -17.16
CA LEU A 281 -5.53 -5.78 -17.98
C LEU A 281 -6.80 -6.54 -17.63
N ASP A 282 -6.96 -6.88 -16.34
CA ASP A 282 -8.13 -7.58 -15.86
C ASP A 282 -8.84 -6.77 -14.78
N LYS A 283 -10.12 -6.51 -15.00
CA LYS A 283 -10.98 -5.88 -14.00
C LYS A 283 -11.50 -6.93 -13.00
N PRO A 284 -11.80 -6.53 -11.76
CA PRO A 284 -12.36 -7.43 -10.75
C PRO A 284 -13.81 -7.80 -11.12
N THR A 285 -13.99 -8.85 -11.90
CA THR A 285 -15.29 -9.35 -12.36
C THR A 285 -15.62 -10.71 -11.75
N GLU A 286 -16.90 -11.03 -11.62
CA GLU A 286 -17.36 -12.37 -11.25
C GLU A 286 -17.05 -13.41 -12.35
N PRO A 287 -16.77 -14.69 -11.99
CA PRO A 287 -16.85 -15.29 -10.65
C PRO A 287 -15.60 -15.02 -9.80
N PHE A 288 -15.80 -14.69 -8.50
CA PHE A 288 -14.70 -14.52 -7.54
C PHE A 288 -14.22 -15.86 -7.02
N ALA A 289 -12.93 -15.97 -6.70
CA ALA A 289 -12.39 -17.09 -5.96
C ALA A 289 -13.02 -17.14 -4.56
N MET A 290 -13.50 -18.33 -4.16
CA MET A 290 -14.15 -18.52 -2.86
C MET A 290 -13.22 -19.32 -1.96
N SER A 291 -13.01 -18.84 -0.74
CA SER A 291 -12.34 -19.59 0.31
C SER A 291 -13.24 -19.71 1.53
N LYS A 292 -13.40 -20.93 2.01
CA LYS A 292 -14.09 -21.22 3.27
C LYS A 292 -13.28 -22.20 4.07
N THR A 293 -13.05 -21.88 5.33
CA THR A 293 -12.39 -22.82 6.25
C THR A 293 -13.25 -24.07 6.40
N SER A 294 -12.68 -25.25 6.13
CA SER A 294 -13.40 -26.51 6.23
C SER A 294 -13.78 -26.79 7.67
N SER A 295 -15.09 -26.83 7.95
CA SER A 295 -15.61 -27.13 9.30
C SER A 295 -15.20 -28.53 9.76
N VAL A 296 -15.05 -29.48 8.81
CA VAL A 296 -14.63 -30.85 9.10
C VAL A 296 -13.16 -30.88 9.56
N LEU A 297 -12.30 -30.14 8.88
CA LEU A 297 -10.88 -30.06 9.24
C LEU A 297 -10.68 -29.42 10.62
N LEU A 298 -11.47 -28.37 10.93
CA LEU A 298 -11.50 -27.78 12.28
C LEU A 298 -12.04 -28.75 13.34
N GLY A 299 -13.04 -29.53 13.01
CA GLY A 299 -13.56 -30.58 13.91
C GLY A 299 -12.53 -31.65 14.23
N ILE A 300 -11.79 -32.13 13.22
CA ILE A 300 -10.69 -33.10 13.43
C ILE A 300 -9.58 -32.49 14.27
N GLY A 301 -9.16 -31.25 13.95
CA GLY A 301 -8.18 -30.53 14.77
C GLY A 301 -8.62 -30.34 16.23
N GLY A 302 -9.91 -30.06 16.42
CA GLY A 302 -10.55 -29.97 17.75
C GLY A 302 -10.50 -31.26 18.53
N PHE A 303 -10.78 -32.39 17.88
CA PHE A 303 -10.69 -33.70 18.51
C PHE A 303 -9.27 -33.99 19.00
N ILE A 304 -8.28 -33.76 18.16
CA ILE A 304 -6.85 -34.00 18.51
C ILE A 304 -6.44 -33.07 19.67
N ALA A 305 -6.73 -31.78 19.56
CA ALA A 305 -6.37 -30.81 20.59
C ALA A 305 -7.07 -31.10 21.94
N GLY A 306 -8.37 -31.40 21.93
CA GLY A 306 -9.14 -31.74 23.13
C GLY A 306 -8.63 -33.02 23.79
N SER A 307 -8.31 -34.04 23.00
CA SER A 307 -7.72 -35.28 23.49
C SER A 307 -6.35 -35.07 24.13
N LEU A 308 -5.48 -34.28 23.50
CA LEU A 308 -4.15 -33.96 24.03
C LEU A 308 -4.21 -33.16 25.34
N ILE A 309 -5.12 -32.18 25.42
CA ILE A 309 -5.35 -31.41 26.65
C ILE A 309 -5.82 -32.32 27.77
N CYS A 310 -6.78 -33.21 27.50
CA CYS A 310 -7.26 -34.16 28.49
C CYS A 310 -6.15 -35.10 28.96
N ILE A 311 -5.33 -35.65 28.07
CA ILE A 311 -4.18 -36.50 28.37
C ILE A 311 -3.18 -35.73 29.24
N PHE A 312 -2.88 -34.49 28.90
CA PHE A 312 -1.95 -33.66 29.68
C PHE A 312 -2.42 -33.50 31.12
N PHE A 313 -3.72 -33.13 31.31
CA PHE A 313 -4.25 -32.99 32.69
C PHE A 313 -4.26 -34.32 33.46
N LEU A 314 -4.56 -35.43 32.82
CA LEU A 314 -4.53 -36.74 33.46
C LEU A 314 -3.13 -37.16 33.89
N ILE A 315 -2.10 -36.81 33.11
CA ILE A 315 -0.71 -37.16 33.40
C ILE A 315 -0.08 -36.15 34.37
N ALA A 316 -0.46 -34.88 34.29
CA ALA A 316 0.11 -33.82 35.16
C ALA A 316 0.03 -34.14 36.64
N GLY A 317 -1.08 -34.69 37.10
CA GLY A 317 -1.23 -35.15 38.49
C GLY A 317 -0.27 -36.27 38.89
N LEU A 318 0.03 -37.20 37.98
CA LEU A 318 0.99 -38.28 38.18
C LEU A 318 2.44 -37.75 38.18
N LEU A 319 2.75 -36.87 37.23
CA LEU A 319 4.07 -36.24 37.18
C LEU A 319 4.34 -35.39 38.41
N TYR A 320 3.35 -34.61 38.86
CA TYR A 320 3.47 -33.82 40.09
C TYR A 320 3.70 -34.71 41.31
N ALA A 321 2.97 -35.83 41.49
CA ALA A 321 3.18 -36.77 42.59
C ALA A 321 4.56 -37.44 42.54
N PHE A 322 5.04 -37.75 41.35
CA PHE A 322 6.35 -38.34 41.13
C PHE A 322 7.47 -37.34 41.48
N THR A 323 7.42 -36.13 40.96
CA THR A 323 8.43 -35.09 41.25
C THR A 323 8.41 -34.71 42.72
N LYS A 324 7.24 -34.61 43.35
CA LYS A 324 7.14 -34.36 44.80
C LYS A 324 7.77 -35.45 45.60
N ALA A 325 7.53 -36.74 45.27
CA ALA A 325 8.15 -37.90 45.98
C ALA A 325 9.66 -37.93 45.79
N GLU A 326 10.16 -37.57 44.61
CA GLU A 326 11.58 -37.56 44.29
C GLU A 326 12.32 -36.40 44.98
N ILE A 327 11.69 -35.21 45.04
CA ILE A 327 12.20 -34.07 45.79
C ILE A 327 12.20 -34.36 47.29
N TYR A 328 11.14 -35.00 47.82
CA TYR A 328 11.08 -35.38 49.23
C TYR A 328 12.18 -36.37 49.61
N LYS A 329 12.41 -37.40 48.77
CA LYS A 329 13.48 -38.37 48.92
C LYS A 329 14.88 -37.75 48.84
N SER A 330 15.06 -36.76 47.95
CA SER A 330 16.32 -36.03 47.79
C SER A 330 16.62 -35.09 48.95
N LEU A 331 15.59 -34.50 49.60
CA LEU A 331 15.76 -33.54 50.69
C LEU A 331 15.85 -34.19 52.08
N PHE A 332 15.13 -35.29 52.30
CA PHE A 332 14.98 -35.90 53.65
C PHE A 332 15.58 -37.27 53.78
N GLY A 333 16.19 -37.81 52.69
CA GLY A 333 16.82 -39.17 52.77
C GLY A 333 15.79 -40.31 52.85
N ASP A 334 16.18 -41.55 52.55
CA ASP A 334 15.35 -42.73 52.79
C ASP A 334 15.24 -42.93 54.28
N GLU A 335 14.14 -42.44 54.95
CA GLU A 335 13.77 -43.00 56.23
C GLU A 335 13.39 -44.47 56.00
N GLN A 336 14.13 -45.34 56.66
CA GLN A 336 14.00 -46.83 56.69
C GLN A 336 12.63 -47.28 57.12
#